data_3052a4f0960938c3d83a430e90061d5c
#
_entry.id   3052a4f0960938c3d83a430e90061d5c
#
_cell.length_a   1.000
_cell.length_b   1.000
_cell.length_c   1.000
_cell.angle_alpha   90.00
_cell.angle_beta   90.00
_cell.angle_gamma   90.00
#
_symmetry.space_group_name_H-M   'P 1'
#
loop_
_entity.id
_entity.type
_entity.pdbx_description
1 polymer ?
#
loop_
_entity_poly.entity_id
_entity_poly.type
_entity_poly.pdbx_seq_one_letter_code
_entity_poly.pdbx_strand_id
1 'polypeptide(L)'
;MPSDTTVPDEYADAALFLGMNSEDEGVRRACKAFFVDRLDGRIVMSLEQVGRCDDIIWGFSRELQDAYYPFMDNLHTVMDIRRLGYEEADVLHATGTELPRSLPVHERLLLGMVRDRKGLLHTASPRLAATTGFAVRAVTGADGPEARFPEPLEDLYQQSLALRVPAEAL
;
A
#
# COMPACT_ATOMS: atom_id res chain seq x y z
N MET A 1 -34.43 6.77 10.35
CA MET A 1 -33.03 6.99 10.68
C MET A 1 -32.23 6.73 9.44
N PRO A 2 -31.56 7.73 8.87
CA PRO A 2 -30.61 7.44 7.83
C PRO A 2 -29.50 6.60 8.45
N SER A 3 -29.29 5.40 7.95
CA SER A 3 -28.09 4.62 8.22
C SER A 3 -26.91 5.46 7.73
N ASP A 4 -26.12 5.93 8.68
CA ASP A 4 -24.85 6.60 8.43
C ASP A 4 -23.89 5.54 7.84
N THR A 5 -24.04 5.30 6.55
CA THR A 5 -23.11 4.48 5.77
C THR A 5 -21.88 5.35 5.49
N THR A 6 -21.13 5.63 6.53
CA THR A 6 -19.78 6.16 6.38
C THR A 6 -18.99 5.16 5.54
N VAL A 7 -18.54 5.61 4.38
CA VAL A 7 -17.64 4.83 3.53
C VAL A 7 -16.39 4.51 4.36
N PRO A 8 -15.99 3.22 4.47
CA PRO A 8 -14.83 2.87 5.27
C PRO A 8 -13.55 3.54 4.73
N ASP A 9 -12.66 3.93 5.64
CA ASP A 9 -11.33 4.40 5.25
C ASP A 9 -10.60 3.30 4.47
N GLU A 10 -9.96 3.68 3.37
CA GLU A 10 -9.14 2.79 2.56
C GLU A 10 -7.69 2.80 3.07
N TYR A 11 -7.18 1.61 3.35
CA TYR A 11 -5.81 1.36 3.83
C TYR A 11 -4.96 0.78 2.71
N ALA A 12 -3.69 1.14 2.68
CA ALA A 12 -2.69 0.57 1.79
C ALA A 12 -1.50 0.06 2.60
N ASP A 13 -0.95 -1.07 2.18
CA ASP A 13 0.28 -1.64 2.74
C ASP A 13 1.53 -1.25 1.92
N ALA A 14 2.70 -1.65 2.42
CA ALA A 14 3.96 -1.45 1.72
C ALA A 14 3.98 -2.14 0.36
N ALA A 15 3.38 -3.34 0.25
CA ALA A 15 3.33 -4.09 -0.99
C ALA A 15 2.61 -3.33 -2.10
N LEU A 16 1.56 -2.56 -1.76
CA LEU A 16 0.83 -1.77 -2.74
C LEU A 16 1.66 -0.59 -3.26
N PHE A 17 2.36 0.13 -2.38
CA PHE A 17 3.26 1.21 -2.78
C PHE A 17 4.45 0.71 -3.59
N LEU A 18 5.16 -0.30 -3.09
CA LEU A 18 6.31 -0.91 -3.76
C LEU A 18 5.89 -1.60 -5.06
N GLY A 19 4.66 -2.10 -5.12
CA GLY A 19 4.08 -2.73 -6.29
C GLY A 19 4.06 -1.84 -7.53
N MET A 20 4.01 -0.51 -7.38
CA MET A 20 4.14 0.43 -8.50
C MET A 20 5.49 0.33 -9.22
N ASN A 21 6.51 -0.22 -8.57
CA ASN A 21 7.84 -0.47 -9.12
C ASN A 21 8.14 -1.97 -9.29
N SER A 22 7.12 -2.83 -9.25
CA SER A 22 7.27 -4.29 -9.38
C SER A 22 7.95 -4.68 -10.70
N GLU A 23 8.76 -5.73 -10.65
CA GLU A 23 9.27 -6.42 -11.85
C GLU A 23 8.15 -7.10 -12.63
N ASP A 24 7.05 -7.49 -11.96
CA ASP A 24 5.84 -8.01 -12.61
C ASP A 24 5.01 -6.85 -13.17
N GLU A 25 4.89 -6.79 -14.49
CA GLU A 25 4.19 -5.72 -15.19
C GLU A 25 2.68 -5.67 -14.87
N GLY A 26 2.05 -6.82 -14.63
CA GLY A 26 0.64 -6.88 -14.24
C GLY A 26 0.42 -6.24 -12.87
N VAL A 27 1.26 -6.58 -11.89
CA VAL A 27 1.25 -5.99 -10.55
C VAL A 27 1.56 -4.50 -10.62
N ARG A 28 2.61 -4.12 -11.37
CA ARG A 28 3.02 -2.73 -11.52
C ARG A 28 1.88 -1.85 -12.03
N ARG A 29 1.25 -2.28 -13.10
CA ARG A 29 0.13 -1.53 -13.73
C ARG A 29 -1.09 -1.45 -12.84
N ALA A 30 -1.42 -2.55 -12.16
CA ALA A 30 -2.56 -2.58 -11.23
C ALA A 30 -2.35 -1.64 -10.03
N CYS A 31 -1.16 -1.66 -9.42
CA CYS A 31 -0.82 -0.77 -8.31
C CYS A 31 -0.81 0.69 -8.76
N LYS A 32 -0.23 1.00 -9.92
CA LYS A 32 -0.25 2.36 -10.48
C LYS A 32 -1.68 2.85 -10.69
N ALA A 33 -2.53 2.03 -11.33
CA ALA A 33 -3.92 2.38 -11.57
C ALA A 33 -4.67 2.68 -10.27
N PHE A 34 -4.43 1.89 -9.22
CA PHE A 34 -5.02 2.12 -7.90
C PHE A 34 -4.74 3.53 -7.38
N PHE A 35 -3.49 4.00 -7.45
CA PHE A 35 -3.12 5.33 -6.98
C PHE A 35 -3.58 6.44 -7.92
N VAL A 36 -3.52 6.24 -9.23
CA VAL A 36 -4.05 7.21 -10.21
C VAL A 36 -5.53 7.47 -9.96
N ASP A 37 -6.32 6.43 -9.75
CA ASP A 37 -7.77 6.54 -9.50
C ASP A 37 -8.10 7.26 -8.18
N ARG A 38 -7.16 7.30 -7.23
CA ARG A 38 -7.35 7.87 -5.89
C ARG A 38 -6.53 9.11 -5.61
N LEU A 39 -5.92 9.70 -6.63
CA LEU A 39 -4.98 10.79 -6.45
C LEU A 39 -5.60 11.99 -5.71
N ASP A 40 -6.87 12.29 -5.96
CA ASP A 40 -7.64 13.34 -5.29
C ASP A 40 -8.34 12.86 -4.01
N GLY A 41 -8.13 11.61 -3.62
CA GLY A 41 -8.74 10.98 -2.45
C GLY A 41 -7.77 10.87 -1.29
N ARG A 42 -8.19 10.04 -0.32
CA ARG A 42 -7.42 9.74 0.89
C ARG A 42 -7.08 8.26 0.97
N ILE A 43 -5.87 7.96 1.40
CA ILE A 43 -5.42 6.62 1.79
C ILE A 43 -4.83 6.69 3.20
N VAL A 44 -5.05 5.66 3.99
CA VAL A 44 -4.43 5.49 5.30
C VAL A 44 -3.32 4.44 5.21
N MET A 45 -2.21 4.70 5.86
CA MET A 45 -1.08 3.79 5.94
C MET A 45 -0.52 3.82 7.37
N SER A 46 -0.13 2.67 7.91
CA SER A 46 0.53 2.66 9.21
C SER A 46 1.97 3.16 9.10
N LEU A 47 2.49 3.76 10.18
CA LEU A 47 3.89 4.18 10.24
C LEU A 47 4.85 3.01 10.07
N GLU A 48 4.49 1.82 10.52
CA GLU A 48 5.28 0.61 10.28
C GLU A 48 5.37 0.26 8.80
N GLN A 49 4.29 0.39 8.05
CA GLN A 49 4.30 0.14 6.61
C GLN A 49 5.16 1.17 5.85
N VAL A 50 5.17 2.44 6.32
CA VAL A 50 6.13 3.44 5.82
C VAL A 50 7.56 2.98 6.03
N GLY A 51 7.90 2.55 7.26
CA GLY A 51 9.23 2.04 7.58
C GLY A 51 9.62 0.80 6.76
N ARG A 52 8.66 -0.08 6.46
CA ARG A 52 8.91 -1.24 5.59
C ARG A 52 9.22 -0.85 4.15
N CYS A 53 8.55 0.15 3.60
CA CYS A 53 8.89 0.68 2.29
C CYS A 53 10.34 1.17 2.27
N ASP A 54 10.71 1.98 3.25
CA ASP A 54 12.07 2.53 3.35
C ASP A 54 13.12 1.44 3.55
N ASP A 55 12.85 0.46 4.40
CA ASP A 55 13.77 -0.66 4.66
C ASP A 55 14.12 -1.43 3.38
N ILE A 56 13.13 -1.68 2.54
CA ILE A 56 13.32 -2.36 1.26
C ILE A 56 14.09 -1.46 0.27
N ILE A 57 13.70 -0.20 0.15
CA ILE A 57 14.33 0.74 -0.80
C ILE A 57 15.79 1.03 -0.40
N TRP A 58 16.09 1.11 0.88
CA TRP A 58 17.47 1.32 1.35
C TRP A 58 18.41 0.15 1.07
N GLY A 59 17.88 -1.03 0.74
CA GLY A 59 18.66 -2.16 0.25
C GLY A 59 19.21 -1.98 -1.18
N PHE A 60 18.71 -1.01 -1.94
CA PHE A 60 19.18 -0.69 -3.29
C PHE A 60 20.35 0.30 -3.27
N SER A 61 21.04 0.44 -4.40
CA SER A 61 22.12 1.43 -4.53
C SER A 61 21.60 2.86 -4.35
N ARG A 62 22.48 3.77 -3.95
CA ARG A 62 22.13 5.19 -3.79
C ARG A 62 21.57 5.79 -5.08
N GLU A 63 22.13 5.44 -6.22
CA GLU A 63 21.65 5.92 -7.52
C GLU A 63 20.19 5.53 -7.78
N LEU A 64 19.81 4.30 -7.45
CA LEU A 64 18.43 3.82 -7.60
C LEU A 64 17.49 4.48 -6.58
N GLN A 65 17.95 4.70 -5.35
CA GLN A 65 17.19 5.45 -4.36
C GLN A 65 16.92 6.89 -4.83
N ASP A 66 17.93 7.55 -5.40
CA ASP A 66 17.81 8.93 -5.91
C ASP A 66 16.88 9.01 -7.13
N ALA A 67 16.69 7.93 -7.86
CA ALA A 67 15.67 7.85 -8.91
C ALA A 67 14.25 7.60 -8.35
N TYR A 68 14.12 6.88 -7.24
CA TYR A 68 12.85 6.47 -6.65
C TYR A 68 12.19 7.55 -5.79
N TYR A 69 12.93 8.14 -4.85
CA TYR A 69 12.35 9.03 -3.84
C TYR A 69 11.69 10.30 -4.38
N PRO A 70 12.18 10.97 -5.45
CA PRO A 70 11.48 12.14 -5.98
C PRO A 70 10.03 11.86 -6.39
N PHE A 71 9.75 10.69 -6.95
CA PHE A 71 8.39 10.27 -7.26
C PHE A 71 7.57 10.06 -5.96
N MET A 72 8.11 9.30 -5.02
CA MET A 72 7.39 8.96 -3.79
C MET A 72 7.11 10.21 -2.93
N ASP A 73 8.10 11.09 -2.79
CA ASP A 73 7.93 12.35 -2.06
C ASP A 73 6.86 13.25 -2.70
N ASN A 74 6.83 13.31 -4.03
CA ASN A 74 5.83 14.08 -4.76
C ASN A 74 4.44 13.46 -4.63
N LEU A 75 4.31 12.13 -4.72
CA LEU A 75 3.04 11.44 -4.50
C LEU A 75 2.47 11.74 -3.11
N HIS A 76 3.31 11.69 -2.06
CA HIS A 76 2.92 12.02 -0.69
C HIS A 76 2.59 13.51 -0.47
N THR A 77 3.00 14.37 -1.39
CA THR A 77 2.66 15.81 -1.36
C THR A 77 1.32 16.07 -2.05
N VAL A 78 1.06 15.39 -3.15
CA VAL A 78 -0.14 15.60 -3.97
C VAL A 78 -1.35 14.84 -3.41
N MET A 79 -1.15 13.61 -2.95
CA MET A 79 -2.21 12.75 -2.42
C MET A 79 -2.31 12.87 -0.89
N ASP A 80 -3.54 12.86 -0.35
CA ASP A 80 -3.77 12.80 1.10
C ASP A 80 -3.47 11.38 1.63
N ILE A 81 -2.21 11.13 2.00
CA ILE A 81 -1.76 9.88 2.61
C ILE A 81 -1.62 10.09 4.12
N ARG A 82 -2.61 9.62 4.89
CA ARG A 82 -2.58 9.68 6.35
C ARG A 82 -1.69 8.57 6.90
N ARG A 83 -0.69 8.96 7.66
CA ARG A 83 0.26 8.03 8.32
C ARG A 83 -0.07 7.96 9.80
N LEU A 84 -0.47 6.78 10.28
CA LEU A 84 -0.96 6.57 11.63
C LEU A 84 -0.14 5.52 12.37
N GLY A 85 0.13 5.77 13.65
CA GLY A 85 0.69 4.78 14.56
C GLY A 85 -0.37 3.79 15.05
N TYR A 86 0.07 2.65 15.59
CA TYR A 86 -0.81 1.71 16.27
C TYR A 86 -1.23 2.23 17.65
N GLU A 87 -2.47 1.96 18.00
CA GLU A 87 -3.03 2.15 19.33
C GLU A 87 -3.18 0.79 20.04
N GLU A 88 -3.43 0.82 21.34
CA GLU A 88 -3.58 -0.41 22.14
C GLU A 88 -4.67 -1.34 21.57
N ALA A 89 -5.81 -0.80 21.14
CA ALA A 89 -6.88 -1.58 20.54
C ALA A 89 -6.44 -2.29 19.26
N ASP A 90 -5.64 -1.65 18.41
CA ASP A 90 -5.09 -2.26 17.20
C ASP A 90 -4.22 -3.49 17.56
N VAL A 91 -3.37 -3.35 18.57
CA VAL A 91 -2.47 -4.42 19.05
C VAL A 91 -3.27 -5.57 19.67
N LEU A 92 -4.30 -5.27 20.44
CA LEU A 92 -5.18 -6.30 21.04
C LEU A 92 -5.87 -7.13 19.95
N HIS A 93 -6.36 -6.51 18.89
CA HIS A 93 -6.90 -7.24 17.74
C HIS A 93 -5.85 -8.07 17.02
N ALA A 94 -4.62 -7.57 16.89
CA ALA A 94 -3.52 -8.27 16.25
C ALA A 94 -3.05 -9.52 17.01
N THR A 95 -3.19 -9.51 18.33
CA THR A 95 -2.80 -10.63 19.22
C THR A 95 -3.93 -11.62 19.49
N GLY A 96 -5.14 -11.30 19.04
CA GLY A 96 -6.30 -12.17 19.17
C GLY A 96 -6.16 -13.50 18.43
N THR A 97 -7.01 -14.46 18.78
CA THR A 97 -6.99 -15.82 18.23
C THR A 97 -7.51 -15.94 16.81
N GLU A 98 -8.16 -14.89 16.30
CA GLU A 98 -8.80 -14.90 14.98
C GLU A 98 -7.81 -14.73 13.82
N LEU A 99 -6.63 -14.13 14.08
CA LEU A 99 -5.59 -13.96 13.07
C LEU A 99 -4.70 -15.21 12.99
N PRO A 100 -4.40 -15.69 11.78
CA PRO A 100 -3.48 -16.79 11.60
C PRO A 100 -2.11 -16.49 12.21
N ARG A 101 -1.62 -17.36 13.08
CA ARG A 101 -0.27 -17.22 13.68
C ARG A 101 0.85 -17.34 12.66
N SER A 102 0.56 -17.88 11.47
CA SER A 102 1.50 -17.96 10.35
C SER A 102 1.80 -16.63 9.70
N LEU A 103 0.94 -15.62 9.91
CA LEU A 103 1.20 -14.27 9.39
C LEU A 103 2.33 -13.59 10.17
N PRO A 104 3.25 -12.89 9.49
CA PRO A 104 4.23 -12.05 10.15
C PRO A 104 3.57 -11.01 11.08
N VAL A 105 4.29 -10.61 12.12
CA VAL A 105 3.77 -9.68 13.14
C VAL A 105 3.27 -8.37 12.51
N HIS A 106 4.03 -7.81 11.56
CA HIS A 106 3.66 -6.56 10.90
C HIS A 106 2.35 -6.67 10.09
N GLU A 107 2.06 -7.82 9.50
CA GLU A 107 0.79 -8.03 8.79
C GLU A 107 -0.36 -8.21 9.77
N ARG A 108 -0.13 -8.91 10.87
CA ARG A 108 -1.14 -9.05 11.93
C ARG A 108 -1.48 -7.71 12.58
N LEU A 109 -0.48 -6.86 12.83
CA LEU A 109 -0.68 -5.51 13.35
C LEU A 109 -1.49 -4.64 12.39
N LEU A 110 -1.18 -4.70 11.10
CA LEU A 110 -1.94 -3.98 10.08
C LEU A 110 -3.38 -4.46 10.00
N LEU A 111 -3.62 -5.77 9.97
CA LEU A 111 -4.98 -6.33 9.97
C LEU A 111 -5.75 -5.99 11.25
N GLY A 112 -5.07 -5.98 12.39
CA GLY A 112 -5.64 -5.54 13.66
C GLY A 112 -6.11 -4.08 13.60
N MET A 113 -5.29 -3.19 13.07
CA MET A 113 -5.62 -1.78 12.88
C MET A 113 -6.82 -1.60 11.95
N VAL A 114 -6.80 -2.26 10.79
CA VAL A 114 -7.87 -2.17 9.79
C VAL A 114 -9.19 -2.66 10.39
N ARG A 115 -9.17 -3.75 11.14
CA ARG A 115 -10.35 -4.31 11.78
C ARG A 115 -10.90 -3.40 12.89
N ASP A 116 -10.03 -2.95 13.80
CA ASP A 116 -10.42 -2.06 14.90
C ASP A 116 -11.09 -0.78 14.39
N ARG A 117 -10.55 -0.23 13.33
CA ARG A 117 -11.02 1.03 12.72
C ARG A 117 -12.08 0.84 11.64
N LYS A 118 -12.55 -0.41 11.42
CA LYS A 118 -13.57 -0.75 10.41
C LYS A 118 -13.21 -0.26 9.01
N GLY A 119 -11.91 -0.31 8.67
CA GLY A 119 -11.38 0.07 7.37
C GLY A 119 -11.42 -1.06 6.35
N LEU A 120 -10.95 -0.76 5.14
CA LEU A 120 -10.76 -1.70 4.05
C LEU A 120 -9.29 -1.66 3.61
N LEU A 121 -8.58 -2.79 3.70
CA LEU A 121 -7.20 -2.90 3.25
C LEU A 121 -7.13 -3.28 1.78
N HIS A 122 -6.39 -2.51 1.01
CA HIS A 122 -5.96 -2.86 -0.34
C HIS A 122 -4.50 -3.33 -0.31
N THR A 123 -4.21 -4.42 -1.00
CA THR A 123 -2.87 -5.03 -0.99
C THR A 123 -2.48 -5.62 -2.33
N ALA A 124 -1.20 -5.61 -2.63
CA ALA A 124 -0.59 -6.39 -3.70
C ALA A 124 0.09 -7.67 -3.19
N SER A 125 0.08 -7.91 -1.87
CA SER A 125 0.62 -9.14 -1.27
C SER A 125 -0.33 -10.32 -1.45
N PRO A 126 0.09 -11.40 -2.14
CA PRO A 126 -0.75 -12.60 -2.29
C PRO A 126 -1.13 -13.24 -0.94
N ARG A 127 -0.23 -13.17 0.04
CA ARG A 127 -0.45 -13.72 1.37
C ARG A 127 -1.55 -12.99 2.12
N LEU A 128 -1.53 -11.65 2.11
CA LEU A 128 -2.59 -10.84 2.72
C LEU A 128 -3.91 -10.99 1.97
N ALA A 129 -3.87 -11.00 0.64
CA ALA A 129 -5.07 -11.18 -0.20
C ALA A 129 -5.77 -12.53 0.05
N ALA A 130 -5.02 -13.56 0.44
CA ALA A 130 -5.57 -14.88 0.76
C ALA A 130 -6.17 -14.97 2.17
N THR A 131 -6.03 -13.95 3.01
CA THR A 131 -6.55 -13.94 4.38
C THR A 131 -8.07 -13.80 4.39
N THR A 132 -8.77 -14.77 4.95
CA THR A 132 -10.23 -14.78 5.05
C THR A 132 -10.74 -14.18 6.36
N GLY A 133 -11.95 -13.64 6.36
CA GLY A 133 -12.59 -13.09 7.56
C GLY A 133 -12.15 -11.65 7.90
N PHE A 134 -11.38 -11.00 7.03
CA PHE A 134 -10.96 -9.61 7.16
C PHE A 134 -11.35 -8.82 5.92
N ALA A 135 -11.51 -7.49 6.09
CA ALA A 135 -11.81 -6.58 5.00
C ALA A 135 -10.52 -6.29 4.20
N VAL A 136 -10.11 -7.25 3.39
CA VAL A 136 -8.93 -7.18 2.52
C VAL A 136 -9.36 -7.34 1.07
N ARG A 137 -8.83 -6.50 0.22
CA ARG A 137 -9.08 -6.54 -1.22
C ARG A 137 -7.75 -6.59 -1.97
N ALA A 138 -7.58 -7.63 -2.80
CA ALA A 138 -6.45 -7.70 -3.70
C ALA A 138 -6.56 -6.62 -4.78
N VAL A 139 -5.46 -5.95 -5.07
CA VAL A 139 -5.35 -5.09 -6.25
C VAL A 139 -4.95 -5.99 -7.42
N THR A 140 -5.85 -6.13 -8.38
CA THR A 140 -5.70 -7.02 -9.54
C THR A 140 -5.54 -6.23 -10.83
N GLY A 141 -5.05 -6.91 -11.87
CA GLY A 141 -4.64 -6.31 -13.14
C GLY A 141 -5.68 -5.35 -13.73
N ALA A 142 -5.17 -4.26 -14.25
CA ALA A 142 -5.95 -3.30 -15.01
C ALA A 142 -5.99 -3.72 -16.47
N ASP A 143 -7.19 -4.00 -16.99
CA ASP A 143 -7.41 -4.20 -18.40
C ASP A 143 -7.37 -2.84 -19.12
N GLY A 144 -6.87 -2.85 -20.36
CA GLY A 144 -6.83 -1.65 -21.19
C GLY A 144 -5.50 -0.87 -21.10
N PRO A 145 -5.50 0.41 -21.51
CA PRO A 145 -4.28 1.23 -21.52
C PRO A 145 -3.77 1.49 -20.08
N GLU A 146 -2.46 1.67 -19.95
CA GLU A 146 -1.85 1.98 -18.66
C GLU A 146 -2.36 3.33 -18.14
N ALA A 147 -2.77 3.36 -16.87
CA ALA A 147 -3.15 4.59 -16.19
C ALA A 147 -1.96 5.56 -16.11
N ARG A 148 -2.23 6.85 -16.17
CA ARG A 148 -1.19 7.90 -16.11
C ARG A 148 -1.48 8.87 -14.99
N PHE A 149 -0.45 9.23 -14.27
CA PHE A 149 -0.49 10.38 -13.37
C PHE A 149 -0.50 11.68 -14.17
N PRO A 150 -1.02 12.77 -13.61
CA PRO A 150 -0.82 14.10 -14.19
C PRO A 150 0.67 14.50 -14.11
N GLU A 151 1.10 15.35 -15.04
CA GLU A 151 2.46 15.91 -15.01
C GLU A 151 2.59 16.94 -13.85
N PRO A 152 3.76 17.05 -13.17
CA PRO A 152 5.03 16.34 -13.46
C PRO A 152 5.17 14.97 -12.79
N LEU A 153 4.14 14.48 -12.08
CA LEU A 153 4.21 13.23 -11.32
C LEU A 153 4.46 12.01 -12.22
N GLU A 154 3.90 11.99 -13.43
CA GLU A 154 4.14 10.90 -14.38
C GLU A 154 5.62 10.82 -14.78
N ASP A 155 6.26 11.95 -15.07
CA ASP A 155 7.68 11.98 -15.40
C ASP A 155 8.55 11.44 -14.26
N LEU A 156 8.24 11.83 -13.02
CA LEU A 156 8.94 11.32 -11.84
C LEU A 156 8.71 9.82 -11.66
N TYR A 157 7.49 9.35 -11.92
CA TYR A 157 7.19 7.93 -11.89
C TYR A 157 8.01 7.15 -12.91
N GLN A 158 8.07 7.62 -14.16
CA GLN A 158 8.86 6.95 -15.21
C GLN A 158 10.36 6.89 -14.84
N GLN A 159 10.91 7.95 -14.25
CA GLN A 159 12.29 7.96 -13.74
C GLN A 159 12.47 6.96 -12.60
N SER A 160 11.49 6.83 -11.70
CA SER A 160 11.53 5.90 -10.57
C SER A 160 11.66 4.43 -11.02
N LEU A 161 11.23 4.11 -12.23
CA LEU A 161 11.27 2.74 -12.78
C LEU A 161 12.69 2.23 -13.09
N ALA A 162 13.72 3.06 -12.93
CA ALA A 162 15.10 2.58 -12.84
C ALA A 162 15.28 1.59 -11.68
N LEU A 163 14.53 1.77 -10.60
CA LEU A 163 14.44 0.84 -9.47
C LEU A 163 13.26 -0.11 -9.70
N ARG A 164 13.53 -1.42 -9.68
CA ARG A 164 12.50 -2.46 -9.81
C ARG A 164 12.52 -3.36 -8.58
N VAL A 165 11.33 -3.60 -8.03
CA VAL A 165 11.16 -4.42 -6.82
C VAL A 165 10.80 -5.84 -7.23
N PRO A 166 11.58 -6.86 -6.79
CA PRO A 166 11.26 -8.24 -7.10
C PRO A 166 9.98 -8.70 -6.40
N ALA A 167 9.26 -9.63 -7.02
CA ALA A 167 7.95 -10.10 -6.55
C ALA A 167 8.01 -10.67 -5.12
N GLU A 168 9.10 -11.31 -4.74
CA GLU A 168 9.30 -11.90 -3.42
C GLU A 168 9.47 -10.87 -2.29
N ALA A 169 9.67 -9.60 -2.63
CA ALA A 169 9.78 -8.50 -1.66
C ALA A 169 8.42 -7.85 -1.32
N LEU A 170 7.35 -8.21 -2.03
CA LEU A 170 6.00 -7.66 -1.86
C LEU A 170 5.16 -8.40 -0.81
#